data_8871b33e03c0d8d0bfa95e6e74698300
#
_entry.id   8871b33e03c0d8d0bfa95e6e74698300
#
_cell.length_a   1.000
_cell.length_b   1.000
_cell.length_c   1.000
_cell.angle_alpha   90.00
_cell.angle_beta   90.00
_cell.angle_gamma   90.00
#
_symmetry.space_group_name_H-M   'P 1'
#
loop_
_entity.id
_entity.type
_entity.pdbx_description
1 polymer ?
#
loop_
_entity_poly.entity_id
_entity_poly.type
_entity_poly.pdbx_seq_one_letter_code
_entity_poly.pdbx_strand_id
1 'polypeptide(L)'
;MFQPAKVGKNSSRSTRSGLTFPVGRIHRFLKKGRYAERIGTGAAVYMASVLEYLVAEVLELAGSSARDNKKKRIKPRHIQLGIRNDSELNELLSHVTIAEGGVLQHIHLVLLPKKSALKVEKGND
;
A
#
# COMPACT_ATOMS: atom_id res chain seq x y z
N MET A 1 22.55 -2.19 -0.06
CA MET A 1 22.86 -2.75 -1.39
C MET A 1 22.30 -4.16 -1.47
N PHE A 2 21.27 -4.35 -2.28
CA PHE A 2 20.64 -5.65 -2.45
C PHE A 2 21.59 -6.54 -3.28
N GLN A 3 22.15 -7.58 -2.68
CA GLN A 3 22.86 -8.59 -3.45
C GLN A 3 21.84 -9.55 -4.08
N PRO A 4 21.89 -9.76 -5.39
CA PRO A 4 21.01 -10.74 -6.01
C PRO A 4 21.37 -12.15 -5.48
N ALA A 5 20.36 -12.83 -4.96
CA ALA A 5 20.52 -14.21 -4.51
C ALA A 5 21.02 -15.09 -5.69
N LYS A 6 21.97 -16.01 -5.43
CA LYS A 6 22.46 -16.97 -6.42
C LYS A 6 21.28 -17.76 -6.99
N VAL A 7 21.06 -17.64 -8.28
CA VAL A 7 19.98 -18.34 -8.99
C VAL A 7 20.37 -19.82 -9.16
N GLY A 8 19.74 -20.69 -8.39
CA GLY A 8 19.87 -22.14 -8.55
C GLY A 8 18.92 -22.70 -9.63
N LYS A 9 19.13 -23.97 -10.06
CA LYS A 9 18.29 -24.64 -11.07
C LYS A 9 16.80 -24.69 -10.72
N ASN A 10 16.44 -24.68 -9.42
CA ASN A 10 15.07 -24.75 -8.91
C ASN A 10 14.58 -23.43 -8.29
N SER A 11 15.12 -22.30 -8.74
CA SER A 11 14.72 -21.00 -8.22
C SER A 11 13.32 -20.61 -8.68
N SER A 12 12.57 -19.91 -7.80
CA SER A 12 11.26 -19.35 -8.14
C SER A 12 11.38 -18.25 -9.20
N ARG A 13 10.27 -17.96 -9.87
CA ARG A 13 10.20 -16.81 -10.81
C ARG A 13 10.49 -15.49 -10.11
N SER A 14 10.06 -15.34 -8.86
CA SER A 14 10.37 -14.17 -8.04
C SER A 14 11.87 -13.99 -7.86
N THR A 15 12.59 -15.05 -7.49
CA THR A 15 14.03 -15.03 -7.33
C THR A 15 14.74 -14.68 -8.64
N ARG A 16 14.32 -15.27 -9.76
CA ARG A 16 14.89 -14.97 -11.09
C ARG A 16 14.70 -13.53 -11.53
N SER A 17 13.59 -12.91 -11.10
CA SER A 17 13.25 -11.53 -11.43
C SER A 17 13.81 -10.52 -10.44
N GLY A 18 14.46 -10.95 -9.36
CA GLY A 18 14.92 -10.10 -8.28
C GLY A 18 13.81 -9.51 -7.43
N LEU A 19 12.63 -10.13 -7.42
CA LEU A 19 11.45 -9.66 -6.69
C LEU A 19 11.25 -10.45 -5.39
N THR A 20 10.75 -9.75 -4.38
CA THR A 20 10.28 -10.36 -3.13
C THR A 20 8.83 -10.84 -3.26
N PHE A 21 8.00 -10.14 -4.05
CA PHE A 21 6.60 -10.51 -4.26
C PHE A 21 6.47 -11.83 -5.03
N PRO A 22 5.47 -12.64 -4.69
CA PRO A 22 5.31 -13.99 -5.22
C PRO A 22 4.72 -13.97 -6.64
N VAL A 23 5.56 -14.02 -7.66
CA VAL A 23 5.16 -14.00 -9.08
C VAL A 23 4.20 -15.14 -9.41
N GLY A 24 4.48 -16.36 -8.94
CA GLY A 24 3.63 -17.52 -9.20
C GLY A 24 2.22 -17.37 -8.64
N ARG A 25 2.09 -16.83 -7.45
CA ARG A 25 0.79 -16.56 -6.81
C ARG A 25 0.01 -15.50 -7.57
N ILE A 26 0.66 -14.44 -7.99
CA ILE A 26 0.04 -13.36 -8.78
C ILE A 26 -0.41 -13.90 -10.12
N HIS A 27 0.38 -14.73 -10.78
CA HIS A 27 0.00 -15.39 -12.03
C HIS A 27 -1.28 -16.23 -11.86
N ARG A 28 -1.36 -16.98 -10.77
CA ARG A 28 -2.55 -17.76 -10.42
C ARG A 28 -3.79 -16.88 -10.24
N PHE A 29 -3.66 -15.76 -9.55
CA PHE A 29 -4.77 -14.81 -9.36
C PHE A 29 -5.19 -14.16 -10.67
N LEU A 30 -4.27 -13.82 -11.54
CA LEU A 30 -4.57 -13.27 -12.86
C LEU A 30 -5.36 -14.28 -13.71
N LYS A 31 -4.98 -15.56 -13.69
CA LYS A 31 -5.71 -16.62 -14.39
C LYS A 31 -7.11 -16.83 -13.79
N LYS A 32 -7.22 -16.85 -12.48
CA LYS A 32 -8.49 -17.07 -11.77
C LYS A 32 -9.49 -15.95 -12.04
N GLY A 33 -9.02 -14.72 -12.19
CA GLY A 33 -9.86 -13.55 -12.45
C GLY A 33 -10.44 -13.49 -13.86
N ARG A 34 -9.97 -14.33 -14.78
CA ARG A 34 -10.42 -14.41 -16.17
C ARG A 34 -10.44 -13.07 -16.90
N TYR A 35 -9.39 -12.27 -16.71
CA TYR A 35 -9.26 -10.97 -17.36
C TYR A 35 -8.94 -11.09 -18.86
N ALA A 36 -8.38 -12.22 -19.27
CA ALA A 36 -8.10 -12.59 -20.65
C ALA A 36 -8.06 -14.11 -20.80
N GLU A 37 -8.10 -14.62 -22.01
CA GLU A 37 -7.97 -16.06 -22.29
C GLU A 37 -6.62 -16.60 -21.85
N ARG A 38 -5.56 -15.82 -22.04
CA ARG A 38 -4.19 -16.17 -21.72
C ARG A 38 -3.51 -15.06 -20.93
N ILE A 39 -2.68 -15.46 -19.97
CA ILE A 39 -1.86 -14.55 -19.20
C ILE A 39 -0.40 -14.94 -19.43
N GLY A 40 0.37 -14.04 -20.04
CA GLY A 40 1.79 -14.25 -20.25
C GLY A 40 2.59 -14.25 -18.96
N THR A 41 3.67 -14.98 -18.92
CA THR A 41 4.59 -15.03 -17.76
C THR A 41 5.15 -13.64 -17.43
N GLY A 42 5.48 -12.85 -18.45
CA GLY A 42 5.95 -11.49 -18.29
C GLY A 42 4.92 -10.56 -17.65
N ALA A 43 3.63 -10.79 -17.89
CA ALA A 43 2.57 -10.00 -17.26
C ALA A 43 2.55 -10.21 -15.75
N ALA A 44 2.73 -11.44 -15.28
CA ALA A 44 2.78 -11.75 -13.85
C ALA A 44 4.01 -11.12 -13.17
N VAL A 45 5.17 -11.15 -13.83
CA VAL A 45 6.40 -10.51 -13.34
C VAL A 45 6.22 -9.00 -13.25
N TYR A 46 5.68 -8.39 -14.30
CA TYR A 46 5.44 -6.94 -14.32
C TYR A 46 4.47 -6.52 -13.21
N MET A 47 3.36 -7.24 -13.07
CA MET A 47 2.37 -6.95 -12.03
C MET A 47 2.96 -7.09 -10.61
N ALA A 48 3.76 -8.14 -10.38
CA ALA A 48 4.46 -8.33 -9.11
C ALA A 48 5.42 -7.17 -8.81
N SER A 49 6.14 -6.70 -9.82
CA SER A 49 7.05 -5.56 -9.73
C SER A 49 6.32 -4.27 -9.35
N VAL A 50 5.19 -3.98 -9.99
CA VAL A 50 4.35 -2.81 -9.69
C VAL A 50 3.83 -2.87 -8.26
N LEU A 51 3.31 -4.02 -7.83
CA LEU A 51 2.77 -4.20 -6.48
C LEU A 51 3.86 -4.06 -5.42
N GLU A 52 5.03 -4.63 -5.66
CA GLU A 52 6.17 -4.49 -4.74
C GLU A 52 6.59 -3.04 -4.59
N TYR A 53 6.68 -2.31 -5.69
CA TYR A 53 6.98 -0.88 -5.69
C TYR A 53 5.94 -0.08 -4.90
N LEU A 54 4.66 -0.29 -5.15
CA LEU A 54 3.58 0.42 -4.46
C LEU A 54 3.58 0.15 -2.95
N VAL A 55 3.77 -1.10 -2.55
CA VAL A 55 3.85 -1.46 -1.12
C VAL A 55 5.05 -0.81 -0.46
N ALA A 56 6.22 -0.83 -1.12
CA ALA A 56 7.43 -0.19 -0.61
C ALA A 56 7.22 1.32 -0.41
N GLU A 57 6.58 1.99 -1.37
CA GLU A 57 6.28 3.42 -1.30
C GLU A 57 5.32 3.74 -0.14
N VAL A 58 4.24 2.99 0.00
CA VAL A 58 3.29 3.15 1.11
C VAL A 58 3.98 2.95 2.46
N LEU A 59 4.82 1.91 2.58
CA LEU A 59 5.52 1.61 3.83
C LEU A 59 6.58 2.66 4.17
N GLU A 60 7.25 3.23 3.18
CA GLU A 60 8.19 4.33 3.40
C GLU A 60 7.48 5.57 3.99
N LEU A 61 6.35 5.95 3.41
CA LEU A 61 5.55 7.08 3.88
C LEU A 61 4.93 6.79 5.26
N ALA A 62 4.42 5.59 5.47
CA ALA A 62 3.88 5.17 6.77
C ALA A 62 4.96 5.14 7.85
N GLY A 63 6.15 4.67 7.51
CA GLY A 63 7.31 4.67 8.40
C GLY A 63 7.75 6.07 8.79
N SER A 64 7.77 6.99 7.83
CA SER A 64 8.03 8.40 8.08
C SER A 64 6.99 9.01 9.03
N SER A 65 5.72 8.74 8.80
CA SER A 65 4.63 9.19 9.67
C SER A 65 4.76 8.65 11.09
N ALA A 66 5.11 7.39 11.23
CA ALA A 66 5.35 6.78 12.55
C ALA A 66 6.52 7.45 13.28
N ARG A 67 7.62 7.72 12.58
CA ARG A 67 8.79 8.41 13.16
C ARG A 67 8.45 9.84 13.59
N ASP A 68 7.67 10.57 12.78
CA ASP A 68 7.23 11.93 13.11
C ASP A 68 6.38 11.95 14.38
N ASN A 69 5.60 10.90 14.59
CA ASN A 69 4.79 10.70 15.79
C ASN A 69 5.57 10.02 16.94
N LYS A 70 6.88 9.86 16.80
CA LYS A 70 7.76 9.21 17.78
C LYS A 70 7.32 7.78 18.14
N LYS A 71 6.80 7.05 17.15
CA LYS A 71 6.38 5.66 17.29
C LYS A 71 7.35 4.72 16.59
N LYS A 72 7.55 3.54 17.17
CA LYS A 72 8.41 2.48 16.61
C LYS A 72 7.63 1.47 15.78
N ARG A 73 6.31 1.50 15.88
CA ARG A 73 5.42 0.55 15.19
C ARG A 73 4.58 1.29 14.16
N ILE A 74 4.50 0.74 12.96
CA ILE A 74 3.57 1.20 11.94
C ILE A 74 2.19 0.64 12.27
N LYS A 75 1.22 1.52 12.45
CA LYS A 75 -0.19 1.19 12.68
C LYS A 75 -1.04 1.62 11.48
N PRO A 76 -2.29 1.14 11.36
CA PRO A 76 -3.19 1.58 10.27
C PRO A 76 -3.30 3.09 10.14
N ARG A 77 -3.29 3.83 11.25
CA ARG A 77 -3.27 5.30 11.23
C ARG A 77 -2.07 5.88 10.48
N HIS A 78 -0.90 5.29 10.62
CA HIS A 78 0.31 5.76 9.92
C HIS A 78 0.22 5.48 8.42
N ILE A 79 -0.36 4.34 8.03
CA ILE A 79 -0.63 4.01 6.62
C ILE A 79 -1.64 5.02 6.04
N GLN A 80 -2.70 5.32 6.77
CA GLN A 80 -3.69 6.32 6.38
C GLN A 80 -3.05 7.69 6.17
N LEU A 81 -2.25 8.17 7.12
CA LEU A 81 -1.56 9.45 7.01
C LEU A 81 -0.59 9.47 5.84
N GLY A 82 0.18 8.40 5.64
CA GLY A 82 1.11 8.28 4.52
C GLY A 82 0.41 8.38 3.17
N ILE A 83 -0.69 7.66 2.99
CA ILE A 83 -1.45 7.66 1.74
C ILE A 83 -2.14 9.00 1.51
N ARG A 84 -2.85 9.52 2.53
CA ARG A 84 -3.68 10.72 2.37
C ARG A 84 -2.85 12.00 2.20
N ASN A 85 -1.64 12.04 2.72
CA ASN A 85 -0.73 13.17 2.55
C ASN A 85 0.07 13.14 1.23
N ASP A 86 0.04 12.04 0.50
CA ASP A 86 0.62 11.92 -0.83
C ASP A 86 -0.47 12.13 -1.88
N SER A 87 -0.29 13.11 -2.77
CA SER A 87 -1.32 13.48 -3.73
C SER A 87 -1.66 12.34 -4.71
N GLU A 88 -0.67 11.63 -5.20
CA GLU A 88 -0.85 10.54 -6.17
C GLU A 88 -1.48 9.30 -5.52
N LEU A 89 -0.98 8.88 -4.37
CA LEU A 89 -1.54 7.75 -3.64
C LEU A 89 -2.94 8.05 -3.12
N ASN A 90 -3.19 9.27 -2.66
CA ASN A 90 -4.52 9.66 -2.21
C ASN A 90 -5.53 9.61 -3.34
N GLU A 91 -5.16 10.04 -4.54
CA GLU A 91 -6.00 9.95 -5.73
C GLU A 91 -6.26 8.49 -6.11
N LEU A 92 -5.22 7.68 -6.19
CA LEU A 92 -5.31 6.26 -6.54
C LEU A 92 -6.22 5.48 -5.56
N LEU A 93 -6.12 5.78 -4.28
CA LEU A 93 -6.81 5.06 -3.20
C LEU A 93 -7.92 5.90 -2.54
N SER A 94 -8.46 6.89 -3.27
CA SER A 94 -9.46 7.82 -2.74
C SER A 94 -10.72 7.15 -2.22
N HIS A 95 -11.13 6.05 -2.82
CA HIS A 95 -12.33 5.28 -2.45
C HIS A 95 -12.03 4.08 -1.52
N VAL A 96 -10.78 3.92 -1.10
CA VAL A 96 -10.40 2.85 -0.16
C VAL A 96 -10.49 3.39 1.26
N THR A 97 -11.22 2.68 2.12
CA THR A 97 -11.32 2.97 3.55
C THR A 97 -10.37 2.06 4.32
N ILE A 98 -9.55 2.66 5.17
CA ILE A 98 -8.62 1.92 6.04
C ILE A 98 -9.24 1.85 7.43
N ALA A 99 -9.55 0.64 7.89
CA ALA A 99 -10.08 0.42 9.23
C ALA A 99 -9.06 0.91 10.28
N GLU A 100 -9.54 1.60 11.32
CA GLU A 100 -8.70 2.19 12.37
C GLU A 100 -7.70 3.25 11.90
N GLY A 101 -7.86 3.75 10.66
CA GLY A 101 -6.99 4.77 10.09
C GLY A 101 -7.18 6.16 10.70
N GLY A 102 -8.34 6.42 11.28
CA GLY A 102 -8.68 7.71 11.86
C GLY A 102 -9.08 8.76 10.83
N VAL A 103 -9.34 9.96 11.30
CA VAL A 103 -9.71 11.12 10.48
C VAL A 103 -8.49 12.02 10.27
N LEU A 104 -8.33 12.57 9.05
CA LEU A 104 -7.27 13.54 8.74
C LEU A 104 -7.53 14.86 9.47
N GLN A 105 -6.47 15.46 10.01
CA GLN A 105 -6.55 16.72 10.77
C GLN A 105 -6.96 17.93 9.91
N HIS A 106 -6.89 17.83 8.58
CA HIS A 106 -7.13 18.93 7.65
C HIS A 106 -8.34 18.71 6.73
N ILE A 107 -9.27 17.84 7.11
CA ILE A 107 -10.53 17.70 6.38
C ILE A 107 -11.39 18.94 6.67
N HIS A 108 -11.93 19.55 5.60
CA HIS A 108 -12.93 20.60 5.73
C HIS A 108 -14.12 20.09 6.55
N LEU A 109 -14.48 20.79 7.62
CA LEU A 109 -15.60 20.44 8.49
C LEU A 109 -16.92 20.27 7.74
N VAL A 110 -17.08 20.97 6.61
CA VAL A 110 -18.26 20.89 5.72
C VAL A 110 -18.40 19.50 5.08
N LEU A 111 -17.32 18.74 4.95
CA LEU A 111 -17.30 17.40 4.35
C LEU A 111 -17.50 16.29 5.37
N LEU A 112 -17.52 16.63 6.67
CA LEU A 112 -17.73 15.66 7.75
C LEU A 112 -19.22 15.55 8.09
N PRO A 113 -19.72 14.34 8.43
CA PRO A 113 -21.05 14.19 9.00
C PRO A 113 -21.18 15.02 10.27
N LYS A 114 -22.33 15.67 10.52
CA LYS A 114 -22.57 16.55 11.68
C LYS A 114 -22.14 15.96 13.04
N LYS A 115 -22.31 14.64 13.23
CA LYS A 115 -21.91 13.95 14.46
C LYS A 115 -20.38 13.85 14.65
N SER A 116 -19.62 13.84 13.55
CA SER A 116 -18.17 13.79 13.60
C SER A 116 -17.56 15.18 13.83
N ALA A 117 -18.19 16.22 13.33
CA ALA A 117 -17.79 17.60 13.57
C ALA A 117 -17.85 17.96 15.07
N LEU A 118 -18.92 17.54 15.76
CA LEU A 118 -19.07 17.76 17.20
C LEU A 118 -18.03 17.05 18.06
N LYS A 119 -17.47 15.94 17.57
CA LYS A 119 -16.38 15.21 18.26
C LYS A 119 -15.02 15.89 18.11
N VAL A 120 -14.80 16.58 17.00
CA VAL A 120 -13.53 17.29 16.74
C VAL A 120 -13.42 18.54 17.61
N GLU A 121 -14.55 19.26 17.83
CA GLU A 121 -14.57 20.45 18.67
C GLU A 121 -14.33 20.13 20.15
N LYS A 122 -14.69 18.93 20.64
CA LYS A 122 -14.48 18.51 22.03
C LYS A 122 -13.11 17.93 22.32
N GLY A 123 -12.30 17.70 21.31
CA GLY A 123 -10.95 17.12 21.46
C GLY A 123 -9.81 18.13 21.50
N ASN A 124 -10.12 19.42 21.44
CA ASN A 124 -9.14 20.52 21.46
C ASN A 124 -9.16 21.33 22.77
N ASP A 125 -9.79 20.83 23.81
CA ASP A 125 -9.69 21.41 25.16
C ASP A 125 -8.67 20.65 26.02
#